data_9b5f60b72302f26ff86b2c73afc76a40
#
_entry.id   9b5f60b72302f26ff86b2c73afc76a40
#
_cell.length_a   1.000
_cell.length_b   1.000
_cell.length_c   1.000
_cell.angle_alpha   90.00
_cell.angle_beta   90.00
_cell.angle_gamma   90.00
#
_symmetry.space_group_name_H-M   'P 1'
#
loop_
_entity.id
_entity.type
_entity.pdbx_description
1 polymer ?
#
loop_
_entity_poly.entity_id
_entity_poly.type
_entity_poly.pdbx_seq_one_letter_code
_entity_poly.pdbx_strand_id
1 'polypeptide(L)'
;MANTAISTAPAPLSPLQWTICGVAALGFAFDTYELLMLPLIVRPALAELLGAEPNSLAVNSWVGTLTYVPAVAGGIFGLLGGYLTDLFGRRRVLVWSILLYAFSALAAGFSTSVEWLLFWRCCTFVGVCVEFVAAVAWLAELFTDPVQRERVVGYTQAFGSFGGLMVTGAYYLVVTYGASLPEVRGGHEAWRYTLMSGVIPAIPLMIIRPFLPESPSWAAKKRAGTLKRPSFAALFAPEFRRTTIVTTIMMAAVYATAFGAIQQMPRVVPGLEQVRTLERTAQEQTISGVQTFQEMGGLAGRVALAYLAAIII
;
A
#
# COMPACT_ATOMS: atom_id res chain seq x y z
N MET A 1 26.68 46.35 1.76
CA MET A 1 25.69 45.85 0.78
C MET A 1 24.95 44.71 1.45
N ALA A 2 23.73 44.98 1.92
CA ALA A 2 22.91 44.00 2.62
C ALA A 2 22.31 43.04 1.58
N ASN A 3 22.68 41.78 1.66
CA ASN A 3 22.15 40.70 0.84
C ASN A 3 20.77 40.34 1.41
N THR A 4 19.72 40.98 0.89
CA THR A 4 18.32 40.61 1.16
C THR A 4 18.05 39.29 0.45
N ALA A 5 18.27 38.18 1.16
CA ALA A 5 17.72 36.90 0.80
C ALA A 5 16.19 37.03 0.85
N ILE A 6 15.57 37.22 -0.31
CA ILE A 6 14.11 37.15 -0.46
C ILE A 6 13.76 35.68 -0.20
N SER A 7 13.32 35.39 1.01
CA SER A 7 12.64 34.15 1.33
C SER A 7 11.29 34.18 0.60
N THR A 8 11.27 33.72 -0.65
CA THR A 8 10.02 33.51 -1.37
C THR A 8 9.37 32.26 -0.79
N ALA A 9 8.38 32.44 0.08
CA ALA A 9 7.53 31.36 0.49
C ALA A 9 6.97 30.68 -0.78
N PRO A 10 6.92 29.33 -0.83
CA PRO A 10 6.44 28.63 -2.01
C PRO A 10 5.02 29.08 -2.34
N ALA A 11 4.73 29.26 -3.62
CA ALA A 11 3.42 29.72 -4.10
C ALA A 11 2.30 28.77 -3.61
N PRO A 12 1.10 29.28 -3.30
CA PRO A 12 -0.01 28.43 -2.89
C PRO A 12 -0.39 27.42 -3.99
N LEU A 13 -0.80 26.23 -3.59
CA LEU A 13 -1.23 25.17 -4.50
C LEU A 13 -2.48 25.60 -5.28
N SER A 14 -2.49 25.38 -6.59
CA SER A 14 -3.67 25.54 -7.42
C SER A 14 -4.75 24.48 -7.09
N PRO A 15 -6.04 24.71 -7.46
CA PRO A 15 -7.10 23.71 -7.24
C PRO A 15 -6.78 22.35 -7.88
N LEU A 16 -6.16 22.34 -9.06
CA LEU A 16 -5.72 21.11 -9.73
C LEU A 16 -4.64 20.39 -8.91
N GLN A 17 -3.67 21.11 -8.38
CA GLN A 17 -2.62 20.53 -7.53
C GLN A 17 -3.21 19.95 -6.24
N TRP A 18 -4.20 20.60 -5.62
CA TRP A 18 -4.94 20.05 -4.49
C TRP A 18 -5.66 18.75 -4.84
N THR A 19 -6.32 18.69 -6.01
CA THR A 19 -6.96 17.46 -6.50
C THR A 19 -5.93 16.34 -6.69
N ILE A 20 -4.78 16.65 -7.27
CA ILE A 20 -3.67 15.70 -7.44
C ILE A 20 -3.19 15.16 -6.08
N CYS A 21 -2.98 16.04 -5.09
CA CYS A 21 -2.59 15.66 -3.74
C CYS A 21 -3.65 14.74 -3.09
N GLY A 22 -4.93 15.08 -3.20
CA GLY A 22 -6.03 14.28 -2.67
C GLY A 22 -6.11 12.89 -3.29
N VAL A 23 -6.00 12.80 -4.61
CA VAL A 23 -5.99 11.51 -5.33
C VAL A 23 -4.76 10.68 -4.99
N ALA A 24 -3.59 11.29 -4.86
CA ALA A 24 -2.38 10.59 -4.45
C ALA A 24 -2.46 10.10 -3.00
N ALA A 25 -2.97 10.93 -2.08
CA ALA A 25 -3.19 10.56 -0.68
C ALA A 25 -4.17 9.37 -0.55
N LEU A 26 -5.27 9.39 -1.33
CA LEU A 26 -6.22 8.28 -1.39
C LEU A 26 -5.56 7.01 -1.97
N GLY A 27 -4.69 7.14 -3.00
CA GLY A 27 -3.92 6.04 -3.56
C GLY A 27 -3.02 5.39 -2.50
N PHE A 28 -2.21 6.16 -1.79
CA PHE A 28 -1.36 5.62 -0.72
C PHE A 28 -2.15 5.03 0.45
N ALA A 29 -3.32 5.58 0.77
CA ALA A 29 -4.21 4.98 1.75
C ALA A 29 -4.73 3.61 1.26
N PHE A 30 -5.06 3.51 -0.01
CA PHE A 30 -5.52 2.25 -0.60
C PHE A 30 -4.39 1.20 -0.72
N ASP A 31 -3.18 1.61 -1.09
CA ASP A 31 -2.01 0.72 -1.06
C ASP A 31 -1.81 0.10 0.33
N THR A 32 -1.90 0.94 1.37
CA THR A 32 -1.78 0.50 2.77
C THR A 32 -2.95 -0.41 3.17
N TYR A 33 -4.17 -0.12 2.72
CA TYR A 33 -5.34 -0.96 2.92
C TYR A 33 -5.09 -2.39 2.42
N GLU A 34 -4.62 -2.53 1.19
CA GLU A 34 -4.34 -3.83 0.56
C GLU A 34 -3.18 -4.58 1.24
N LEU A 35 -2.15 -3.86 1.66
CA LEU A 35 -1.01 -4.47 2.35
C LEU A 35 -1.39 -5.02 3.72
N LEU A 36 -2.17 -4.27 4.49
CA LEU A 36 -2.54 -4.60 5.87
C LEU A 36 -3.74 -5.55 5.99
N MET A 37 -4.39 -5.86 4.89
CA MET A 37 -5.48 -6.82 4.84
C MET A 37 -5.01 -8.23 5.22
N LEU A 38 -3.87 -8.68 4.69
CA LEU A 38 -3.37 -10.05 4.87
C LEU A 38 -3.16 -10.45 6.34
N PRO A 39 -2.49 -9.67 7.21
CA PRO A 39 -2.30 -10.02 8.61
C PRO A 39 -3.61 -10.30 9.35
N LEU A 40 -4.70 -9.61 9.00
CA LEU A 40 -6.02 -9.77 9.61
C LEU A 40 -6.70 -11.08 9.17
N ILE A 41 -6.59 -11.45 7.90
CA ILE A 41 -7.42 -12.50 7.29
C ILE A 41 -6.70 -13.83 7.07
N VAL A 42 -5.37 -13.86 7.14
CA VAL A 42 -4.59 -15.02 6.66
C VAL A 42 -4.91 -16.32 7.41
N ARG A 43 -5.08 -16.27 8.73
CA ARG A 43 -5.40 -17.47 9.51
C ARG A 43 -6.79 -18.00 9.24
N PRO A 44 -7.87 -17.20 9.34
CA PRO A 44 -9.21 -17.70 9.01
C PRO A 44 -9.33 -18.19 7.57
N ALA A 45 -8.68 -17.52 6.61
CA ALA A 45 -8.65 -17.94 5.21
C ALA A 45 -7.98 -19.30 5.02
N LEU A 46 -6.82 -19.50 5.64
CA LEU A 46 -6.08 -20.77 5.54
C LEU A 46 -6.79 -21.90 6.29
N ALA A 47 -7.39 -21.62 7.44
CA ALA A 47 -8.16 -22.62 8.18
C ALA A 47 -9.33 -23.16 7.35
N GLU A 48 -10.07 -22.28 6.67
CA GLU A 48 -11.15 -22.69 5.77
C GLU A 48 -10.63 -23.45 4.55
N LEU A 49 -9.66 -22.88 3.83
CA LEU A 49 -9.18 -23.45 2.55
C LEU A 49 -8.43 -24.77 2.72
N LEU A 50 -7.79 -25.00 3.86
CA LEU A 50 -7.08 -26.24 4.18
C LEU A 50 -7.96 -27.23 4.97
N GLY A 51 -9.11 -26.80 5.49
CA GLY A 51 -9.90 -27.60 6.42
C GLY A 51 -9.11 -27.98 7.68
N ALA A 52 -8.25 -27.09 8.18
CA ALA A 52 -7.28 -27.36 9.23
C ALA A 52 -7.45 -26.39 10.42
N GLU A 53 -7.00 -26.83 11.59
CA GLU A 53 -6.98 -25.97 12.77
C GLU A 53 -6.10 -24.71 12.55
N PRO A 54 -6.55 -23.51 13.01
CA PRO A 54 -5.87 -22.24 12.77
C PRO A 54 -4.39 -22.16 13.22
N ASN A 55 -4.00 -23.00 14.17
CA ASN A 55 -2.64 -23.07 14.73
C ASN A 55 -1.84 -24.29 14.26
N SER A 56 -2.38 -25.06 13.30
CA SER A 56 -1.68 -26.23 12.75
C SER A 56 -0.39 -25.85 12.05
N LEU A 57 0.53 -26.83 11.94
CA LEU A 57 1.80 -26.65 11.22
C LEU A 57 1.55 -26.27 9.75
N ALA A 58 0.54 -26.87 9.12
CA ALA A 58 0.17 -26.58 7.74
C ALA A 58 -0.25 -25.12 7.57
N VAL A 59 -1.13 -24.59 8.43
CA VAL A 59 -1.54 -23.19 8.41
C VAL A 59 -0.34 -22.26 8.62
N ASN A 60 0.50 -22.52 9.62
CA ASN A 60 1.66 -21.70 9.91
C ASN A 60 2.69 -21.66 8.76
N SER A 61 2.90 -22.78 8.07
CA SER A 61 3.73 -22.86 6.88
C SER A 61 3.19 -21.98 5.74
N TRP A 62 1.90 -22.09 5.46
CA TRP A 62 1.25 -21.28 4.42
C TRP A 62 1.15 -19.80 4.76
N VAL A 63 1.05 -19.42 6.04
CA VAL A 63 1.13 -18.02 6.47
C VAL A 63 2.47 -17.41 6.03
N GLY A 64 3.58 -18.15 6.25
CA GLY A 64 4.90 -17.73 5.73
C GLY A 64 4.89 -17.54 4.22
N THR A 65 4.43 -18.55 3.47
CA THR A 65 4.37 -18.53 2.02
C THR A 65 3.54 -17.35 1.47
N LEU A 66 2.33 -17.13 2.01
CA LEU A 66 1.46 -16.01 1.64
C LEU A 66 2.02 -14.63 2.03
N THR A 67 3.01 -14.59 2.91
CA THR A 67 3.68 -13.34 3.30
C THR A 67 4.87 -13.05 2.39
N TYR A 68 5.81 -13.99 2.23
CA TYR A 68 7.06 -13.68 1.53
C TYR A 68 6.99 -13.86 0.01
N VAL A 69 6.21 -14.80 -0.52
CA VAL A 69 6.14 -15.01 -1.99
C VAL A 69 5.53 -13.80 -2.71
N PRO A 70 4.38 -13.23 -2.27
CA PRO A 70 3.87 -12.00 -2.84
C PRO A 70 4.82 -10.80 -2.67
N ALA A 71 5.53 -10.70 -1.52
CA ALA A 71 6.48 -9.63 -1.29
C ALA A 71 7.67 -9.69 -2.27
N VAL A 72 8.20 -10.89 -2.55
CA VAL A 72 9.26 -11.10 -3.55
C VAL A 72 8.74 -10.77 -4.96
N ALA A 73 7.55 -11.25 -5.32
CA ALA A 73 6.93 -10.94 -6.60
C ALA A 73 6.74 -9.42 -6.76
N GLY A 74 6.14 -8.75 -5.76
CA GLY A 74 5.97 -7.30 -5.74
C GLY A 74 7.30 -6.54 -5.84
N GLY A 75 8.35 -6.99 -5.16
CA GLY A 75 9.68 -6.39 -5.24
C GLY A 75 10.28 -6.46 -6.64
N ILE A 76 10.26 -7.64 -7.27
CA ILE A 76 10.76 -7.84 -8.63
C ILE A 76 9.97 -6.99 -9.64
N PHE A 77 8.65 -7.09 -9.61
CA PHE A 77 7.78 -6.37 -10.54
C PHE A 77 7.67 -4.88 -10.21
N GLY A 78 7.88 -4.46 -8.96
CA GLY A 78 8.01 -3.06 -8.58
C GLY A 78 9.21 -2.38 -9.23
N LEU A 79 10.36 -3.08 -9.31
CA LEU A 79 11.52 -2.60 -10.08
C LEU A 79 11.19 -2.48 -11.58
N LEU A 80 10.50 -3.46 -12.15
CA LEU A 80 10.01 -3.39 -13.54
C LEU A 80 8.96 -2.29 -13.70
N GLY A 81 8.19 -2.00 -12.66
CA GLY A 81 7.21 -0.91 -12.63
C GLY A 81 7.83 0.45 -12.91
N GLY A 82 9.01 0.73 -12.36
CA GLY A 82 9.79 1.92 -12.68
C GLY A 82 10.12 2.01 -14.19
N TYR A 83 10.59 0.90 -14.77
CA TYR A 83 10.84 0.78 -16.20
C TYR A 83 9.57 1.02 -17.04
N LEU A 84 8.46 0.38 -16.67
CA LEU A 84 7.17 0.55 -17.37
C LEU A 84 6.64 1.97 -17.24
N THR A 85 6.85 2.62 -16.10
CA THR A 85 6.45 4.00 -15.83
C THR A 85 7.19 4.97 -16.76
N ASP A 86 8.46 4.75 -16.98
CA ASP A 86 9.23 5.56 -17.91
C ASP A 86 8.86 5.30 -19.39
N LEU A 87 8.49 4.08 -19.73
CA LEU A 87 8.12 3.71 -21.09
C LEU A 87 6.71 4.16 -21.50
N PHE A 88 5.71 3.89 -20.65
CA PHE A 88 4.29 4.10 -20.98
C PHE A 88 3.72 5.42 -20.43
N GLY A 89 4.40 6.06 -19.49
CA GLY A 89 3.96 7.26 -18.78
C GLY A 89 3.35 6.92 -17.42
N ARG A 90 3.43 7.90 -16.51
CA ARG A 90 3.07 7.72 -15.10
C ARG A 90 1.57 7.45 -14.94
N ARG A 91 0.74 8.25 -15.60
CA ARG A 91 -0.72 8.15 -15.53
C ARG A 91 -1.23 6.78 -15.99
N ARG A 92 -0.73 6.26 -17.11
CA ARG A 92 -1.20 4.96 -17.63
C ARG A 92 -0.85 3.81 -16.71
N VAL A 93 0.37 3.80 -16.19
CA VAL A 93 0.83 2.76 -15.27
C VAL A 93 0.03 2.83 -13.97
N LEU A 94 -0.26 4.02 -13.43
CA LEU A 94 -1.12 4.22 -12.27
C LEU A 94 -2.54 3.67 -12.47
N VAL A 95 -3.13 3.85 -13.65
CA VAL A 95 -4.46 3.30 -13.94
C VAL A 95 -4.44 1.77 -14.06
N TRP A 96 -3.43 1.23 -14.72
CA TRP A 96 -3.36 -0.23 -14.93
C TRP A 96 -3.00 -0.97 -13.65
N SER A 97 -2.12 -0.40 -12.81
CA SER A 97 -1.77 -1.01 -11.53
C SER A 97 -2.96 -1.09 -10.58
N ILE A 98 -3.76 -0.01 -10.49
CA ILE A 98 -4.96 -0.02 -9.63
C ILE A 98 -6.01 -1.01 -10.13
N LEU A 99 -6.23 -1.12 -11.44
CA LEU A 99 -7.12 -2.12 -12.00
C LEU A 99 -6.64 -3.54 -11.69
N LEU A 100 -5.33 -3.78 -11.81
CA LEU A 100 -4.75 -5.09 -11.52
C LEU A 100 -4.99 -5.49 -10.07
N TYR A 101 -4.60 -4.65 -9.10
CA TYR A 101 -4.68 -5.07 -7.70
C TYR A 101 -6.11 -5.04 -7.15
N ALA A 102 -6.96 -4.11 -7.57
CA ALA A 102 -8.37 -4.09 -7.16
C ALA A 102 -9.13 -5.32 -7.67
N PHE A 103 -8.92 -5.69 -8.96
CA PHE A 103 -9.48 -6.92 -9.50
C PHE A 103 -8.92 -8.17 -8.81
N SER A 104 -7.62 -8.19 -8.56
CA SER A 104 -6.96 -9.33 -7.89
C SER A 104 -7.45 -9.52 -6.46
N ALA A 105 -7.65 -8.44 -5.70
CA ALA A 105 -8.22 -8.50 -4.35
C ALA A 105 -9.66 -9.03 -4.37
N LEU A 106 -10.50 -8.54 -5.30
CA LEU A 106 -11.84 -9.06 -5.50
C LEU A 106 -11.83 -10.56 -5.83
N ALA A 107 -11.01 -10.97 -6.80
CA ALA A 107 -10.89 -12.36 -7.22
C ALA A 107 -10.35 -13.27 -6.10
N ALA A 108 -9.44 -12.76 -5.27
CA ALA A 108 -8.93 -13.47 -4.10
C ALA A 108 -10.03 -13.86 -3.11
N GLY A 109 -11.07 -13.03 -2.95
CA GLY A 109 -12.23 -13.34 -2.12
C GLY A 109 -13.04 -14.56 -2.60
N PHE A 110 -12.93 -14.92 -3.87
CA PHE A 110 -13.58 -16.11 -4.46
C PHE A 110 -12.66 -17.33 -4.53
N SER A 111 -11.47 -17.29 -3.96
CA SER A 111 -10.51 -18.40 -4.00
C SER A 111 -11.10 -19.66 -3.37
N THR A 112 -10.82 -20.82 -4.02
CA THR A 112 -11.25 -22.16 -3.60
C THR A 112 -10.10 -23.03 -3.14
N SER A 113 -8.86 -22.59 -3.34
CA SER A 113 -7.66 -23.23 -2.84
C SER A 113 -6.64 -22.19 -2.39
N VAL A 114 -5.65 -22.61 -1.63
CA VAL A 114 -4.58 -21.75 -1.11
C VAL A 114 -3.69 -21.25 -2.24
N GLU A 115 -3.48 -22.07 -3.30
CA GLU A 115 -2.69 -21.71 -4.47
C GLU A 115 -3.35 -20.58 -5.25
N TRP A 116 -4.68 -20.61 -5.43
CA TRP A 116 -5.44 -19.52 -6.04
C TRP A 116 -5.36 -18.25 -5.20
N LEU A 117 -5.48 -18.37 -3.88
CA LEU A 117 -5.29 -17.24 -2.98
C LEU A 117 -3.88 -16.66 -3.12
N LEU A 118 -2.84 -17.51 -3.14
CA LEU A 118 -1.46 -17.10 -3.34
C LEU A 118 -1.26 -16.37 -4.67
N PHE A 119 -1.79 -16.92 -5.76
CA PHE A 119 -1.71 -16.31 -7.09
C PHE A 119 -2.29 -14.89 -7.10
N TRP A 120 -3.53 -14.73 -6.61
CA TRP A 120 -4.16 -13.41 -6.56
C TRP A 120 -3.44 -12.45 -5.61
N ARG A 121 -2.92 -12.94 -4.50
CA ARG A 121 -2.08 -12.12 -3.60
C ARG A 121 -0.80 -11.65 -4.26
N CYS A 122 -0.15 -12.48 -5.07
CA CYS A 122 1.01 -12.04 -5.87
C CYS A 122 0.61 -10.93 -6.85
N CYS A 123 -0.50 -11.09 -7.57
CA CYS A 123 -1.01 -10.08 -8.49
C CYS A 123 -1.35 -8.76 -7.77
N THR A 124 -1.98 -8.83 -6.59
CA THR A 124 -2.25 -7.66 -5.75
C THR A 124 -0.96 -6.94 -5.37
N PHE A 125 0.04 -7.65 -4.85
CA PHE A 125 1.32 -7.05 -4.46
C PHE A 125 2.09 -6.44 -5.63
N VAL A 126 2.08 -7.10 -6.78
CA VAL A 126 2.66 -6.55 -8.02
C VAL A 126 2.00 -5.21 -8.36
N GLY A 127 0.66 -5.18 -8.36
CA GLY A 127 -0.08 -3.95 -8.64
C GLY A 127 0.24 -2.82 -7.67
N VAL A 128 0.21 -3.10 -6.36
CA VAL A 128 0.53 -2.12 -5.30
C VAL A 128 1.96 -1.60 -5.42
N CYS A 129 2.96 -2.47 -5.60
CA CYS A 129 4.36 -2.04 -5.72
C CYS A 129 4.61 -1.20 -6.98
N VAL A 130 4.00 -1.56 -8.10
CA VAL A 130 4.08 -0.78 -9.36
C VAL A 130 3.39 0.57 -9.19
N GLU A 131 2.22 0.60 -8.54
CA GLU A 131 1.52 1.85 -8.25
C GLU A 131 2.34 2.79 -7.39
N PHE A 132 2.88 2.30 -6.28
CA PHE A 132 3.68 3.10 -5.36
C PHE A 132 4.84 3.79 -6.06
N VAL A 133 5.60 3.06 -6.88
CA VAL A 133 6.71 3.62 -7.67
C VAL A 133 6.22 4.68 -8.66
N ALA A 134 5.13 4.40 -9.38
CA ALA A 134 4.56 5.33 -10.35
C ALA A 134 4.00 6.59 -9.69
N ALA A 135 3.34 6.48 -8.53
CA ALA A 135 2.74 7.60 -7.80
C ALA A 135 3.81 8.55 -7.25
N VAL A 136 4.86 8.02 -6.63
CA VAL A 136 5.97 8.82 -6.11
C VAL A 136 6.69 9.57 -7.25
N ALA A 137 6.99 8.87 -8.35
CA ALA A 137 7.62 9.48 -9.53
C ALA A 137 6.71 10.57 -10.14
N TRP A 138 5.42 10.31 -10.25
CA TRP A 138 4.44 11.26 -10.79
C TRP A 138 4.35 12.54 -9.95
N LEU A 139 4.23 12.41 -8.63
CA LEU A 139 4.23 13.55 -7.72
C LEU A 139 5.53 14.33 -7.79
N ALA A 140 6.68 13.65 -7.77
CA ALA A 140 7.98 14.28 -7.81
C ALA A 140 8.22 15.11 -9.10
N GLU A 141 7.59 14.71 -10.20
CA GLU A 141 7.71 15.41 -11.49
C GLU A 141 6.66 16.52 -11.69
N LEU A 142 5.51 16.45 -10.99
CA LEU A 142 4.49 17.49 -11.04
C LEU A 142 4.84 18.71 -10.18
N PHE A 143 5.55 18.50 -9.08
CA PHE A 143 5.98 19.56 -8.17
C PHE A 143 7.47 19.84 -8.35
N THR A 144 7.78 20.88 -9.10
CA THR A 144 9.17 21.24 -9.48
C THR A 144 9.95 21.95 -8.39
N ASP A 145 9.25 22.71 -7.51
CA ASP A 145 9.87 23.35 -6.36
C ASP A 145 10.25 22.27 -5.31
N PRO A 146 11.53 22.20 -4.88
CA PRO A 146 11.99 21.15 -3.97
C PRO A 146 11.24 21.11 -2.63
N VAL A 147 11.01 22.28 -2.00
CA VAL A 147 10.35 22.37 -0.69
C VAL A 147 8.90 21.96 -0.80
N GLN A 148 8.20 22.44 -1.84
CA GLN A 148 6.82 22.08 -2.11
C GLN A 148 6.68 20.57 -2.41
N ARG A 149 7.60 20.01 -3.22
CA ARG A 149 7.64 18.58 -3.56
C ARG A 149 7.82 17.70 -2.32
N GLU A 150 8.77 18.01 -1.46
CA GLU A 150 9.00 17.26 -0.22
C GLU A 150 7.79 17.28 0.71
N ARG A 151 7.17 18.44 0.88
CA ARG A 151 5.93 18.58 1.66
C ARG A 151 4.78 17.75 1.06
N VAL A 152 4.54 17.87 -0.24
CA VAL A 152 3.46 17.13 -0.91
C VAL A 152 3.69 15.62 -0.80
N VAL A 153 4.88 15.14 -1.12
CA VAL A 153 5.20 13.70 -1.05
C VAL A 153 5.10 13.21 0.41
N GLY A 154 5.65 13.96 1.37
CA GLY A 154 5.60 13.58 2.78
C GLY A 154 4.17 13.51 3.34
N TYR A 155 3.37 14.55 3.14
CA TYR A 155 1.99 14.56 3.64
C TYR A 155 1.08 13.56 2.93
N THR A 156 1.17 13.41 1.62
CA THR A 156 0.35 12.43 0.89
C THR A 156 0.66 11.00 1.34
N GLN A 157 1.93 10.67 1.59
CA GLN A 157 2.30 9.37 2.15
C GLN A 157 1.86 9.19 3.62
N ALA A 158 1.87 10.25 4.43
CA ALA A 158 1.35 10.19 5.80
C ALA A 158 -0.14 9.77 5.82
N PHE A 159 -0.93 10.22 4.85
CA PHE A 159 -2.31 9.78 4.66
C PHE A 159 -2.45 8.28 4.38
N GLY A 160 -1.39 7.59 3.95
CA GLY A 160 -1.38 6.13 3.83
C GLY A 160 -1.82 5.41 5.11
N SER A 161 -1.56 5.99 6.30
CA SER A 161 -2.03 5.41 7.57
C SER A 161 -3.55 5.29 7.68
N PHE A 162 -4.32 6.12 6.98
CA PHE A 162 -5.77 5.95 6.94
C PHE A 162 -6.20 4.62 6.31
N GLY A 163 -5.40 4.08 5.39
CA GLY A 163 -5.66 2.75 4.82
C GLY A 163 -5.67 1.65 5.87
N GLY A 164 -4.77 1.71 6.85
CA GLY A 164 -4.76 0.79 7.98
C GLY A 164 -6.01 0.91 8.84
N LEU A 165 -6.44 2.13 9.16
CA LEU A 165 -7.70 2.37 9.88
C LEU A 165 -8.91 1.91 9.08
N MET A 166 -8.93 2.14 7.78
CA MET A 166 -10.03 1.71 6.90
C MET A 166 -10.14 0.19 6.85
N VAL A 167 -9.04 -0.56 6.70
CA VAL A 167 -9.09 -2.02 6.63
C VAL A 167 -9.47 -2.66 7.96
N THR A 168 -8.99 -2.11 9.10
CA THR A 168 -9.40 -2.60 10.41
C THR A 168 -10.88 -2.34 10.68
N GLY A 169 -11.38 -1.15 10.30
CA GLY A 169 -12.79 -0.83 10.36
C GLY A 169 -13.65 -1.73 9.45
N ALA A 170 -13.23 -1.96 8.21
CA ALA A 170 -13.90 -2.86 7.29
C ALA A 170 -13.95 -4.29 7.83
N TYR A 171 -12.83 -4.79 8.35
CA TYR A 171 -12.77 -6.13 8.96
C TYR A 171 -13.71 -6.24 10.15
N TYR A 172 -13.71 -5.25 11.05
CA TYR A 172 -14.62 -5.21 12.20
C TYR A 172 -16.10 -5.26 11.77
N LEU A 173 -16.47 -4.45 10.77
CA LEU A 173 -17.84 -4.44 10.23
C LEU A 173 -18.23 -5.78 9.62
N VAL A 174 -17.32 -6.39 8.86
CA VAL A 174 -17.58 -7.68 8.22
C VAL A 174 -17.69 -8.79 9.28
N VAL A 175 -16.83 -8.80 10.30
CA VAL A 175 -16.92 -9.78 11.42
C VAL A 175 -18.23 -9.63 12.18
N THR A 176 -18.72 -8.40 12.35
CA THR A 176 -19.94 -8.12 13.12
C THR A 176 -21.22 -8.38 12.31
N TYR A 177 -21.23 -7.99 11.03
CA TYR A 177 -22.44 -7.98 10.20
C TYR A 177 -22.37 -8.94 9.00
N GLY A 178 -21.29 -9.70 8.85
CA GLY A 178 -21.07 -10.57 7.68
C GLY A 178 -22.18 -11.60 7.46
N ALA A 179 -22.78 -12.09 8.51
CA ALA A 179 -23.90 -13.02 8.43
C ALA A 179 -25.16 -12.46 7.74
N SER A 180 -25.28 -11.14 7.61
CA SER A 180 -26.36 -10.46 6.89
C SER A 180 -26.04 -10.20 5.40
N LEU A 181 -24.80 -10.44 4.98
CA LEU A 181 -24.37 -10.26 3.59
C LEU A 181 -24.75 -11.49 2.74
N PRO A 182 -24.83 -11.36 1.41
CA PRO A 182 -25.03 -12.52 0.52
C PRO A 182 -23.93 -13.56 0.71
N GLU A 183 -24.29 -14.83 0.71
CA GLU A 183 -23.34 -15.92 0.84
C GLU A 183 -22.27 -15.90 -0.28
N VAL A 184 -21.04 -16.14 0.10
CA VAL A 184 -19.92 -16.32 -0.83
C VAL A 184 -19.40 -17.74 -0.67
N ARG A 185 -19.51 -18.55 -1.72
CA ARG A 185 -19.10 -19.97 -1.70
C ARG A 185 -19.83 -20.82 -0.65
N GLY A 186 -21.09 -20.50 -0.36
CA GLY A 186 -21.91 -21.24 0.59
C GLY A 186 -21.63 -20.95 2.07
N GLY A 187 -21.01 -19.78 2.35
CA GLY A 187 -20.72 -19.34 3.71
C GLY A 187 -20.60 -17.82 3.83
N HIS A 188 -20.40 -17.37 5.08
CA HIS A 188 -20.27 -15.96 5.46
C HIS A 188 -18.88 -15.67 6.06
N GLU A 189 -17.84 -16.28 5.51
CA GLU A 189 -16.47 -16.12 6.01
C GLU A 189 -15.96 -14.68 5.86
N ALA A 190 -15.62 -14.04 6.97
CA ALA A 190 -15.25 -12.63 7.05
C ALA A 190 -14.06 -12.27 6.14
N TRP A 191 -13.08 -13.18 5.98
CA TRP A 191 -11.92 -12.94 5.16
C TRP A 191 -12.25 -12.71 3.69
N ARG A 192 -13.31 -13.37 3.16
CA ARG A 192 -13.74 -13.22 1.77
C ARG A 192 -14.27 -11.81 1.51
N TYR A 193 -15.18 -11.34 2.35
CA TYR A 193 -15.74 -9.99 2.23
C TYR A 193 -14.69 -8.91 2.48
N THR A 194 -13.74 -9.15 3.39
CA THR A 194 -12.63 -8.22 3.62
C THR A 194 -11.77 -8.05 2.37
N LEU A 195 -11.42 -9.14 1.66
CA LEU A 195 -10.72 -9.06 0.38
C LEU A 195 -11.55 -8.32 -0.68
N MET A 196 -12.83 -8.66 -0.80
CA MET A 196 -13.74 -8.05 -1.76
C MET A 196 -13.96 -6.55 -1.49
N SER A 197 -13.92 -6.12 -0.24
CA SER A 197 -14.09 -4.71 0.15
C SER A 197 -12.96 -3.81 -0.35
N GLY A 198 -11.80 -4.37 -0.72
CA GLY A 198 -10.70 -3.64 -1.34
C GLY A 198 -11.07 -2.93 -2.65
N VAL A 199 -12.10 -3.37 -3.35
CA VAL A 199 -12.60 -2.67 -4.54
C VAL A 199 -13.20 -1.29 -4.21
N ILE A 200 -13.80 -1.13 -3.02
CA ILE A 200 -14.57 0.08 -2.67
C ILE A 200 -13.70 1.35 -2.74
N PRO A 201 -12.55 1.45 -2.05
CA PRO A 201 -11.69 2.63 -2.16
C PRO A 201 -10.98 2.76 -3.52
N ALA A 202 -10.93 1.69 -4.33
CA ALA A 202 -10.37 1.74 -5.68
C ALA A 202 -11.29 2.48 -6.67
N ILE A 203 -12.62 2.41 -6.50
CA ILE A 203 -13.59 2.98 -7.44
C ILE A 203 -13.34 4.47 -7.74
N PRO A 204 -13.21 5.37 -6.74
CA PRO A 204 -12.92 6.78 -7.01
C PRO A 204 -11.62 6.97 -7.80
N LEU A 205 -10.59 6.19 -7.49
CA LEU A 205 -9.29 6.29 -8.16
C LEU A 205 -9.37 5.82 -9.61
N MET A 206 -10.08 4.73 -9.89
CA MET A 206 -10.30 4.22 -11.25
C MET A 206 -11.05 5.24 -12.11
N ILE A 207 -11.99 5.99 -11.52
CA ILE A 207 -12.77 7.00 -12.23
C ILE A 207 -11.95 8.27 -12.46
N ILE A 208 -11.23 8.77 -11.45
CA ILE A 208 -10.60 10.09 -11.49
C ILE A 208 -9.22 10.07 -12.18
N ARG A 209 -8.41 9.05 -11.94
CA ARG A 209 -7.02 8.98 -12.45
C ARG A 209 -6.87 9.09 -13.97
N PRO A 210 -7.73 8.51 -14.82
CA PRO A 210 -7.62 8.68 -16.26
C PRO A 210 -7.70 10.14 -16.76
N PHE A 211 -8.32 11.04 -15.98
CA PHE A 211 -8.50 12.44 -16.32
C PHE A 211 -7.39 13.35 -15.75
N LEU A 212 -6.52 12.83 -14.89
CA LEU A 212 -5.42 13.61 -14.33
C LEU A 212 -4.32 13.85 -15.38
N PRO A 213 -3.53 14.94 -15.24
CA PRO A 213 -2.46 15.25 -16.18
C PRO A 213 -1.33 14.21 -16.13
N GLU A 214 -0.74 13.94 -17.26
CA GLU A 214 0.52 13.18 -17.33
C GLU A 214 1.69 14.06 -16.85
N SER A 215 2.80 13.44 -16.47
CA SER A 215 4.02 14.15 -16.13
C SER A 215 4.45 15.09 -17.25
N PRO A 216 4.64 16.41 -16.99
CA PRO A 216 5.08 17.35 -18.00
C PRO A 216 6.47 17.03 -18.55
N SER A 217 7.38 16.56 -17.68
CA SER A 217 8.74 16.19 -18.06
C SER A 217 8.76 14.98 -19.00
N TRP A 218 7.97 13.95 -18.69
CA TRP A 218 7.83 12.77 -19.53
C TRP A 218 7.18 13.12 -20.88
N ALA A 219 6.11 13.91 -20.86
CA ALA A 219 5.41 14.32 -22.08
C ALA A 219 6.32 15.16 -23.02
N ALA A 220 7.16 16.03 -22.45
CA ALA A 220 8.13 16.80 -23.21
C ALA A 220 9.19 15.89 -23.87
N LYS A 221 9.79 14.99 -23.12
CA LYS A 221 10.78 14.01 -23.64
C LYS A 221 10.18 13.12 -24.72
N LYS A 222 8.92 12.70 -24.56
CA LYS A 222 8.23 11.89 -25.56
C LYS A 222 8.01 12.65 -26.85
N ARG A 223 7.55 13.90 -26.78
CA ARG A 223 7.35 14.77 -27.96
C ARG A 223 8.66 15.07 -28.68
N ALA A 224 9.75 15.24 -27.93
CA ALA A 224 11.06 15.47 -28.46
C ALA A 224 11.76 14.21 -29.05
N GLY A 225 11.15 13.02 -28.87
CA GLY A 225 11.80 11.76 -29.28
C GLY A 225 13.04 11.38 -28.46
N THR A 226 13.24 12.02 -27.30
CA THR A 226 14.46 11.88 -26.47
C THR A 226 14.23 10.94 -25.27
N LEU A 227 13.15 10.16 -25.25
CA LEU A 227 12.94 9.15 -24.22
C LEU A 227 14.06 8.11 -24.29
N LYS A 228 14.91 8.10 -23.27
CA LYS A 228 15.94 7.06 -23.12
C LYS A 228 15.33 5.85 -22.43
N ARG A 229 15.77 4.65 -22.83
CA ARG A 229 15.42 3.43 -22.09
C ARG A 229 16.03 3.51 -20.69
N PRO A 230 15.23 3.30 -19.62
CA PRO A 230 15.77 3.30 -18.27
C PRO A 230 16.82 2.20 -18.12
N SER A 231 17.84 2.46 -17.33
CA SER A 231 18.90 1.49 -17.04
C SER A 231 19.06 1.32 -15.54
N PHE A 232 18.86 0.11 -15.05
CA PHE A 232 19.16 -0.20 -13.65
C PHE A 232 20.62 0.00 -13.28
N ALA A 233 21.55 -0.20 -14.24
CA ALA A 233 22.97 0.03 -14.03
C ALA A 233 23.26 1.50 -13.68
N ALA A 234 22.46 2.45 -14.14
CA ALA A 234 22.61 3.86 -13.82
C ALA A 234 22.46 4.17 -12.33
N LEU A 235 21.68 3.37 -11.58
CA LEU A 235 21.52 3.50 -10.13
C LEU A 235 22.82 3.17 -9.37
N PHE A 236 23.70 2.39 -9.97
CA PHE A 236 24.98 1.98 -9.39
C PHE A 236 26.17 2.77 -9.98
N ALA A 237 25.91 3.80 -10.79
CA ALA A 237 26.94 4.73 -11.24
C ALA A 237 27.64 5.37 -10.00
N PRO A 238 28.93 5.73 -10.09
CA PRO A 238 29.71 6.24 -8.95
C PRO A 238 29.02 7.36 -8.17
N GLU A 239 28.28 8.21 -8.86
CA GLU A 239 27.56 9.36 -8.30
C GLU A 239 26.38 8.94 -7.41
N PHE A 240 25.67 7.85 -7.76
CA PHE A 240 24.43 7.42 -7.10
C PHE A 240 24.62 6.17 -6.23
N ARG A 241 25.68 5.40 -6.43
CA ARG A 241 25.88 4.10 -5.78
C ARG A 241 25.74 4.14 -4.25
N ARG A 242 26.37 5.13 -3.60
CA ARG A 242 26.30 5.25 -2.14
C ARG A 242 24.86 5.53 -1.69
N THR A 243 24.20 6.49 -2.32
CA THR A 243 22.80 6.83 -2.01
C THR A 243 21.88 5.63 -2.25
N THR A 244 22.00 4.96 -3.38
CA THR A 244 21.20 3.76 -3.71
C THR A 244 21.37 2.67 -2.66
N ILE A 245 22.60 2.32 -2.30
CA ILE A 245 22.87 1.26 -1.31
C ILE A 245 22.33 1.64 0.07
N VAL A 246 22.63 2.86 0.54
CA VAL A 246 22.22 3.30 1.88
C VAL A 246 20.71 3.38 1.98
N THR A 247 20.02 3.99 1.01
CA THR A 247 18.56 4.09 1.02
C THR A 247 17.90 2.72 0.91
N THR A 248 18.45 1.80 0.12
CA THR A 248 17.94 0.42 0.01
C THR A 248 18.05 -0.31 1.35
N ILE A 249 19.21 -0.24 2.03
CA ILE A 249 19.39 -0.86 3.34
C ILE A 249 18.46 -0.25 4.39
N MET A 250 18.34 1.09 4.42
CA MET A 250 17.43 1.79 5.34
C MET A 250 15.99 1.36 5.12
N MET A 251 15.52 1.34 3.88
CA MET A 251 14.15 0.90 3.55
C MET A 251 13.93 -0.57 3.91
N ALA A 252 14.89 -1.44 3.61
CA ALA A 252 14.80 -2.85 4.00
C ALA A 252 14.67 -3.01 5.52
N ALA A 253 15.44 -2.28 6.32
CA ALA A 253 15.37 -2.32 7.78
C ALA A 253 14.02 -1.81 8.32
N VAL A 254 13.51 -0.69 7.75
CA VAL A 254 12.19 -0.12 8.12
C VAL A 254 11.07 -1.10 7.81
N TYR A 255 11.05 -1.67 6.60
CA TYR A 255 10.03 -2.63 6.19
C TYR A 255 10.14 -3.95 6.96
N ALA A 256 11.34 -4.44 7.26
CA ALA A 256 11.54 -5.60 8.11
C ALA A 256 10.96 -5.39 9.51
N THR A 257 11.16 -4.22 10.11
CA THR A 257 10.57 -3.90 11.42
C THR A 257 9.05 -3.76 11.34
N ALA A 258 8.54 -3.03 10.34
CA ALA A 258 7.11 -2.79 10.20
C ALA A 258 6.35 -4.10 9.92
N PHE A 259 6.70 -4.83 8.87
CA PHE A 259 5.96 -6.02 8.43
C PHE A 259 6.45 -7.32 9.11
N GLY A 260 7.71 -7.38 9.55
CA GLY A 260 8.25 -8.54 10.25
C GLY A 260 7.92 -8.59 11.74
N ALA A 261 7.66 -7.46 12.38
CA ALA A 261 7.34 -7.40 13.79
C ALA A 261 6.00 -6.73 14.07
N ILE A 262 5.86 -5.44 13.78
CA ILE A 262 4.70 -4.65 14.21
C ILE A 262 3.39 -5.17 13.60
N GLN A 263 3.37 -5.42 12.30
CA GLN A 263 2.18 -5.91 11.59
C GLN A 263 1.85 -7.40 11.84
N GLN A 264 2.61 -8.08 12.72
CA GLN A 264 2.30 -9.44 13.15
C GLN A 264 1.36 -9.49 14.37
N MET A 265 0.97 -8.36 14.96
CA MET A 265 0.08 -8.32 16.12
C MET A 265 -1.23 -9.11 15.94
N PRO A 266 -1.94 -9.07 14.80
CA PRO A 266 -3.13 -9.90 14.57
C PRO A 266 -2.88 -11.40 14.74
N ARG A 267 -1.64 -11.85 14.57
CA ARG A 267 -1.24 -13.26 14.76
C ARG A 267 -0.87 -13.60 16.19
N VAL A 268 -0.44 -12.62 16.97
CA VAL A 268 -0.01 -12.78 18.36
C VAL A 268 -1.20 -12.68 19.33
N VAL A 269 -2.08 -11.71 19.09
CA VAL A 269 -3.21 -11.38 19.96
C VAL A 269 -4.10 -12.60 20.30
N PRO A 270 -4.47 -13.50 19.37
CA PRO A 270 -5.29 -14.68 19.70
C PRO A 270 -4.63 -15.66 20.67
N GLY A 271 -3.29 -15.62 20.78
CA GLY A 271 -2.52 -16.47 21.71
C GLY A 271 -2.46 -15.93 23.14
N LEU A 272 -2.88 -14.70 23.37
CA LEU A 272 -2.92 -14.10 24.72
C LEU A 272 -3.94 -14.83 25.60
N GLU A 273 -3.59 -15.04 26.86
CA GLU A 273 -4.41 -15.80 27.82
C GLU A 273 -5.84 -15.26 27.95
N GLN A 274 -5.97 -13.94 27.94
CA GLN A 274 -7.26 -13.25 28.06
C GLN A 274 -8.11 -13.33 26.77
N VAL A 275 -7.49 -13.54 25.60
CA VAL A 275 -8.16 -13.54 24.29
C VAL A 275 -8.48 -14.96 23.83
N ARG A 276 -7.61 -15.94 24.10
CA ARG A 276 -7.75 -17.32 23.62
C ARG A 276 -9.02 -18.03 24.14
N THR A 277 -9.59 -17.55 25.25
CA THR A 277 -10.81 -18.09 25.89
C THR A 277 -12.09 -17.47 25.36
N LEU A 278 -11.99 -16.40 24.55
CA LEU A 278 -13.15 -15.74 23.97
C LEU A 278 -13.72 -16.56 22.79
N GLU A 279 -14.99 -16.33 22.48
CA GLU A 279 -15.59 -16.84 21.25
C GLU A 279 -14.89 -16.25 20.02
N ARG A 280 -14.92 -16.95 18.87
CA ARG A 280 -14.24 -16.58 17.62
C ARG A 280 -14.52 -15.15 17.21
N THR A 281 -15.80 -14.73 17.19
CA THR A 281 -16.18 -13.35 16.83
C THR A 281 -15.56 -12.31 17.76
N ALA A 282 -15.56 -12.56 19.08
CA ALA A 282 -14.97 -11.66 20.05
C ALA A 282 -13.42 -11.60 19.94
N GLN A 283 -12.78 -12.73 19.60
CA GLN A 283 -11.35 -12.76 19.30
C GLN A 283 -11.02 -11.87 18.07
N GLU A 284 -11.76 -12.03 16.98
CA GLU A 284 -11.56 -11.27 15.74
C GLU A 284 -11.83 -9.76 15.92
N GLN A 285 -12.85 -9.40 16.72
CA GLN A 285 -13.11 -8.01 17.11
C GLN A 285 -11.97 -7.43 17.97
N THR A 286 -11.42 -8.22 18.89
CA THR A 286 -10.28 -7.81 19.72
C THR A 286 -9.04 -7.57 18.87
N ILE A 287 -8.76 -8.45 17.89
CA ILE A 287 -7.67 -8.30 16.93
C ILE A 287 -7.82 -6.98 16.15
N SER A 288 -9.02 -6.73 15.63
CA SER A 288 -9.32 -5.50 14.88
C SER A 288 -9.13 -4.26 15.77
N GLY A 289 -9.56 -4.30 17.04
CA GLY A 289 -9.37 -3.22 18.00
C GLY A 289 -7.89 -2.91 18.26
N VAL A 290 -7.09 -3.93 18.53
CA VAL A 290 -5.64 -3.77 18.74
C VAL A 290 -4.96 -3.18 17.50
N GLN A 291 -5.30 -3.69 16.31
CA GLN A 291 -4.77 -3.16 15.06
C GLN A 291 -5.18 -1.70 14.84
N THR A 292 -6.41 -1.32 15.18
CA THR A 292 -6.88 0.07 15.09
C THR A 292 -6.01 1.01 15.95
N PHE A 293 -5.74 0.65 17.20
CA PHE A 293 -4.86 1.45 18.07
C PHE A 293 -3.43 1.54 17.52
N GLN A 294 -2.91 0.45 16.97
CA GLN A 294 -1.61 0.43 16.31
C GLN A 294 -1.56 1.41 15.12
N GLU A 295 -2.57 1.39 14.25
CA GLU A 295 -2.63 2.29 13.10
C GLU A 295 -2.85 3.76 13.51
N MET A 296 -3.59 4.03 14.58
CA MET A 296 -3.70 5.39 15.15
C MET A 296 -2.34 5.89 15.62
N GLY A 297 -1.56 5.05 16.31
CA GLY A 297 -0.20 5.38 16.72
C GLY A 297 0.72 5.61 15.52
N GLY A 298 0.60 4.78 14.48
CA GLY A 298 1.31 4.93 13.21
C GLY A 298 0.99 6.24 12.49
N LEU A 299 -0.30 6.62 12.43
CA LEU A 299 -0.74 7.90 11.86
C LEU A 299 -0.14 9.07 12.64
N ALA A 300 -0.26 9.06 13.96
CA ALA A 300 0.29 10.12 14.81
C ALA A 300 1.81 10.27 14.62
N GLY A 301 2.55 9.15 14.56
CA GLY A 301 3.99 9.13 14.32
C GLY A 301 4.38 9.70 12.95
N ARG A 302 3.66 9.33 11.89
CA ARG A 302 3.92 9.86 10.52
C ARG A 302 3.62 11.35 10.40
N VAL A 303 2.54 11.82 11.02
CA VAL A 303 2.22 13.27 11.06
C VAL A 303 3.28 14.03 11.84
N ALA A 304 3.70 13.53 13.01
CA ALA A 304 4.76 14.12 13.79
C ALA A 304 6.09 14.17 13.01
N LEU A 305 6.44 13.10 12.32
CA LEU A 305 7.66 13.05 11.48
C LEU A 305 7.58 14.06 10.33
N ALA A 306 6.43 14.14 9.63
CA ALA A 306 6.23 15.10 8.55
C ALA A 306 6.34 16.55 9.05
N TYR A 307 5.80 16.84 10.24
CA TYR A 307 5.91 18.15 10.88
C TYR A 307 7.36 18.48 11.27
N LEU A 308 8.07 17.54 11.90
CA LEU A 308 9.47 17.74 12.30
C LEU A 308 10.37 17.92 11.07
N ALA A 309 10.19 17.14 10.02
CA ALA A 309 10.92 17.32 8.77
C ALA A 309 10.70 18.71 8.16
N ALA A 310 9.46 19.23 8.21
CA ALA A 310 9.14 20.56 7.69
C ALA A 310 9.76 21.72 8.51
N ILE A 311 10.20 21.47 9.77
CA ILE A 311 10.86 22.47 10.62
C ILE A 311 12.39 22.42 10.48
N ILE A 312 12.95 21.22 10.26
CA ILE A 312 14.41 21.00 10.25
C ILE A 312 15.01 21.36 8.87
N ILE A 313 14.23 21.25 7.81
CA ILE A 313 14.62 21.59 6.43
C ILE A 313 14.18 23.01 6.09
#